data_f0aa2a375c12543908819da4cbd55702
#
_entry.id   f0aa2a375c12543908819da4cbd55702
#
_cell.length_a   1.000
_cell.length_b   1.000
_cell.length_c   1.000
_cell.angle_alpha   90.00
_cell.angle_beta   90.00
_cell.angle_gamma   90.00
#
_symmetry.space_group_name_H-M   'P 1'
#
loop_
_entity.id
_entity.type
_entity.pdbx_description
1 polymer ?
#
loop_
_entity_poly.entity_id
_entity_poly.type
_entity_poly.pdbx_seq_one_letter_code
_entity_poly.pdbx_strand_id
1 'polypeptide(L)'
;MAEAVDAPFDRPDAGFNDLDGWSWVGCYGGYYLQADLLQGFEHAFFTRQWQGREPDVLAGYLSAGISVHRPRQVHSARVLAASQATTEPWPEADGLVSDNGGQSLWVCGADCTPVLIADPASGQVATCHAGWRGVAGQILQAAIAMLERQGCRREQLLVALGPAISAAAYQVDQPVVSAIAASLQLPSDAETTATLLGAGVLHSDPLPGHWRLDLRRAAALQLQQLGIASARVTVCPLCTASEPLLFHSWRRDQVKAVQWSGIVSQS
;
A
#
# COMPACT_ATOMS: atom_id res chain seq x y z
N MET A 1 -18.96 -25.52 5.50
CA MET A 1 -17.93 -25.84 4.49
C MET A 1 -17.49 -24.50 3.95
N ALA A 2 -16.20 -24.16 4.02
CA ALA A 2 -15.71 -22.97 3.33
C ALA A 2 -15.90 -23.22 1.85
N GLU A 3 -16.57 -22.29 1.14
CA GLU A 3 -16.63 -22.31 -0.31
C GLU A 3 -15.20 -22.37 -0.86
N ALA A 4 -14.95 -23.31 -1.76
CA ALA A 4 -13.67 -23.38 -2.45
C ALA A 4 -13.50 -22.08 -3.22
N VAL A 5 -12.52 -21.29 -2.82
CA VAL A 5 -12.16 -20.07 -3.54
C VAL A 5 -11.39 -20.51 -4.79
N ASP A 6 -11.84 -20.11 -5.96
CA ASP A 6 -11.11 -20.38 -7.21
C ASP A 6 -9.69 -19.85 -7.08
N ALA A 7 -8.71 -20.69 -7.37
CA ALA A 7 -7.33 -20.28 -7.45
C ALA A 7 -7.20 -19.16 -8.51
N PRO A 8 -6.33 -18.17 -8.33
CA PRO A 8 -6.11 -17.14 -9.34
C PRO A 8 -5.87 -17.72 -10.74
N PHE A 9 -5.07 -18.78 -10.83
CA PHE A 9 -4.70 -19.45 -12.08
C PHE A 9 -5.83 -20.28 -12.73
N ASP A 10 -6.90 -20.59 -11.98
CA ASP A 10 -8.06 -21.34 -12.48
C ASP A 10 -9.17 -20.43 -12.99
N ARG A 11 -8.99 -19.10 -12.90
CA ARG A 11 -9.97 -18.14 -13.40
C ARG A 11 -9.96 -18.10 -14.93
N PRO A 12 -11.13 -17.99 -15.57
CA PRO A 12 -11.21 -17.83 -17.03
C PRO A 12 -10.67 -16.49 -17.53
N ASP A 13 -10.49 -15.51 -16.64
CA ASP A 13 -9.91 -14.20 -16.95
C ASP A 13 -8.37 -14.29 -16.97
N ALA A 14 -7.80 -14.43 -18.15
CA ALA A 14 -6.35 -14.50 -18.34
C ALA A 14 -5.63 -13.22 -17.86
N GLY A 15 -6.26 -12.04 -17.99
CA GLY A 15 -5.70 -10.78 -17.52
C GLY A 15 -5.59 -10.70 -15.99
N PHE A 16 -6.36 -11.52 -15.27
CA PHE A 16 -6.23 -11.62 -13.82
C PHE A 16 -5.04 -12.50 -13.41
N ASN A 17 -4.75 -13.53 -14.19
CA ASN A 17 -3.66 -14.47 -13.92
C ASN A 17 -2.31 -13.90 -14.35
N ASP A 18 -2.30 -13.05 -15.37
CA ASP A 18 -1.11 -12.42 -15.95
C ASP A 18 -1.16 -10.91 -15.69
N LEU A 19 -0.73 -10.53 -14.48
CA LEU A 19 -0.68 -9.14 -14.06
C LEU A 19 0.69 -8.55 -14.38
N ASP A 20 0.75 -7.58 -15.31
CA ASP A 20 2.00 -6.91 -15.66
C ASP A 20 2.69 -6.31 -14.43
N GLY A 21 3.93 -6.75 -14.19
CA GLY A 21 4.75 -6.33 -13.05
C GLY A 21 4.35 -6.91 -11.68
N TRP A 22 3.48 -7.94 -11.65
CA TRP A 22 3.01 -8.59 -10.44
C TRP A 22 2.90 -10.10 -10.59
N SER A 23 3.35 -10.83 -9.60
CA SER A 23 3.33 -12.29 -9.57
C SER A 23 2.46 -12.84 -8.45
N TRP A 24 1.63 -13.83 -8.75
CA TRP A 24 0.91 -14.62 -7.76
C TRP A 24 1.79 -15.71 -7.18
N VAL A 25 1.79 -15.84 -5.86
CA VAL A 25 2.45 -16.92 -5.15
C VAL A 25 1.41 -17.73 -4.39
N GLY A 26 1.28 -19.01 -4.70
CA GLY A 26 0.42 -19.96 -4.01
C GLY A 26 1.18 -20.71 -2.93
N CYS A 27 0.65 -20.75 -1.70
CA CYS A 27 1.26 -21.47 -0.59
C CYS A 27 0.20 -21.92 0.43
N TYR A 28 0.21 -23.22 0.79
CA TYR A 28 -0.63 -23.80 1.85
C TYR A 28 -2.12 -23.38 1.81
N GLY A 29 -2.71 -23.37 0.62
CA GLY A 29 -4.13 -23.08 0.43
C GLY A 29 -4.50 -21.58 0.45
N GLY A 30 -3.53 -20.71 0.31
CA GLY A 30 -3.72 -19.27 0.16
C GLY A 30 -2.82 -18.69 -0.92
N TYR A 31 -3.15 -17.48 -1.35
CA TYR A 31 -2.38 -16.73 -2.33
C TYR A 31 -1.96 -15.38 -1.76
N TYR A 32 -0.81 -14.90 -2.20
CA TYR A 32 -0.39 -13.53 -2.01
C TYR A 32 0.25 -13.00 -3.30
N LEU A 33 0.31 -11.69 -3.43
CA LEU A 33 0.97 -11.01 -4.55
C LEU A 33 2.39 -10.58 -4.16
N GLN A 34 3.28 -10.63 -5.12
CA GLN A 34 4.57 -9.97 -5.10
C GLN A 34 4.66 -8.96 -6.23
N ALA A 35 5.32 -7.84 -5.98
CA ALA A 35 5.66 -6.87 -7.00
C ALA A 35 7.00 -7.25 -7.63
N ASP A 36 7.04 -7.51 -8.94
CA ASP A 36 8.27 -7.94 -9.63
C ASP A 36 9.39 -6.91 -9.50
N LEU A 37 9.04 -5.63 -9.38
CA LEU A 37 9.97 -4.54 -9.11
C LEU A 37 10.75 -4.74 -7.80
N LEU A 38 10.15 -5.40 -6.80
CA LEU A 38 10.75 -5.68 -5.50
C LEU A 38 11.30 -7.11 -5.38
N GLN A 39 11.52 -7.83 -6.49
CA GLN A 39 11.96 -9.24 -6.51
C GLN A 39 13.25 -9.51 -5.72
N GLY A 40 14.07 -8.49 -5.49
CA GLY A 40 15.28 -8.59 -4.66
C GLY A 40 15.00 -8.59 -3.15
N PHE A 41 13.74 -8.38 -2.71
CA PHE A 41 13.34 -8.29 -1.31
C PHE A 41 12.24 -9.30 -1.01
N GLU A 42 12.31 -9.94 0.14
CA GLU A 42 11.22 -10.79 0.63
C GLU A 42 10.05 -9.90 1.03
N HIS A 43 8.93 -10.04 0.34
CA HIS A 43 7.74 -9.23 0.57
C HIS A 43 6.47 -9.95 0.11
N ALA A 44 5.34 -9.54 0.64
CA ALA A 44 4.04 -10.03 0.21
C ALA A 44 2.93 -9.00 0.45
N PHE A 45 1.92 -9.06 -0.43
CA PHE A 45 0.60 -8.49 -0.24
C PHE A 45 -0.37 -9.67 -0.10
N PHE A 46 -0.72 -10.03 1.15
CA PHE A 46 -1.55 -11.18 1.44
C PHE A 46 -3.01 -10.94 1.06
N THR A 47 -3.70 -12.01 0.66
CA THR A 47 -5.14 -11.98 0.38
C THR A 47 -5.97 -12.26 1.63
N ARG A 48 -7.30 -12.09 1.55
CA ARG A 48 -8.21 -12.44 2.65
C ARG A 48 -8.21 -13.93 3.03
N GLN A 49 -7.67 -14.79 2.19
CA GLN A 49 -7.52 -16.23 2.48
C GLN A 49 -6.62 -16.50 3.70
N TRP A 50 -5.80 -15.51 4.07
CA TRP A 50 -4.93 -15.54 5.24
C TRP A 50 -5.57 -14.91 6.49
N GLN A 51 -6.88 -14.68 6.47
CA GLN A 51 -7.61 -14.11 7.60
C GLN A 51 -7.37 -14.90 8.89
N GLY A 52 -7.18 -14.17 10.00
CA GLY A 52 -6.89 -14.75 11.32
C GLY A 52 -5.42 -15.09 11.55
N ARG A 53 -4.54 -14.86 10.56
CA ARG A 53 -3.10 -14.96 10.73
C ARG A 53 -2.50 -13.55 10.85
N GLU A 54 -1.85 -13.32 11.99
CA GLU A 54 -1.18 -12.05 12.28
C GLU A 54 0.26 -12.05 11.74
N PRO A 55 0.96 -10.92 11.72
CA PRO A 55 2.33 -10.81 11.21
C PRO A 55 3.32 -11.81 11.78
N ASP A 56 3.19 -12.20 13.06
CA ASP A 56 4.06 -13.19 13.68
C ASP A 56 4.02 -14.55 12.98
N VAL A 57 2.84 -14.92 12.44
CA VAL A 57 2.65 -16.14 11.64
C VAL A 57 3.04 -15.89 10.18
N LEU A 58 2.61 -14.74 9.62
CA LEU A 58 2.82 -14.44 8.20
C LEU A 58 4.29 -14.22 7.86
N ALA A 59 5.09 -13.70 8.78
CA ALA A 59 6.52 -13.49 8.61
C ALA A 59 7.26 -14.79 8.26
N GLY A 60 6.85 -15.93 8.84
CA GLY A 60 7.42 -17.23 8.54
C GLY A 60 7.23 -17.72 7.10
N TYR A 61 6.30 -17.12 6.34
CA TYR A 61 6.13 -17.40 4.91
C TYR A 61 7.04 -16.53 4.03
N LEU A 62 7.62 -15.47 4.58
CA LEU A 62 8.57 -14.60 3.89
C LEU A 62 10.00 -15.04 4.15
N SER A 63 10.39 -15.15 5.42
CA SER A 63 11.75 -15.51 5.79
C SER A 63 11.81 -16.10 7.19
N ALA A 64 12.87 -16.86 7.46
CA ALA A 64 13.12 -17.43 8.78
C ALA A 64 14.01 -16.51 9.63
N GLY A 65 13.77 -16.47 10.95
CA GLY A 65 14.63 -15.80 11.91
C GLY A 65 14.57 -14.29 11.91
N ILE A 66 13.56 -13.69 11.27
CA ILE A 66 13.34 -12.24 11.21
C ILE A 66 12.52 -11.74 12.40
N SER A 67 12.75 -10.49 12.79
CA SER A 67 11.90 -9.81 13.78
C SER A 67 10.65 -9.23 13.12
N VAL A 68 9.58 -9.08 13.91
CA VAL A 68 8.28 -8.59 13.42
C VAL A 68 7.99 -7.22 14.02
N HIS A 69 7.65 -6.26 13.16
CA HIS A 69 7.39 -4.88 13.53
C HIS A 69 6.08 -4.39 12.90
N ARG A 70 5.17 -3.89 13.71
CA ARG A 70 3.91 -3.32 13.25
C ARG A 70 3.46 -2.15 14.13
N PRO A 71 2.81 -1.12 13.58
CA PRO A 71 2.23 -0.06 14.37
C PRO A 71 0.76 -0.36 14.72
N ARG A 72 0.20 0.40 15.66
CA ARG A 72 -1.24 0.60 15.76
C ARG A 72 -1.67 1.68 14.78
N GLN A 73 -2.23 1.30 13.66
CA GLN A 73 -2.65 2.21 12.60
C GLN A 73 -3.84 3.08 13.06
N VAL A 74 -3.73 4.38 12.85
CA VAL A 74 -4.69 5.39 13.27
C VAL A 74 -5.07 6.35 12.14
N HIS A 75 -4.74 6.00 10.90
CA HIS A 75 -4.91 6.81 9.69
C HIS A 75 -4.19 8.17 9.76
N SER A 76 -3.01 8.19 10.33
CA SER A 76 -2.12 9.35 10.40
C SER A 76 -1.09 9.35 9.26
N ALA A 77 -0.20 10.34 9.27
CA ALA A 77 1.01 10.35 8.44
C ALA A 77 2.28 10.08 9.25
N ARG A 78 2.14 9.57 10.47
CA ARG A 78 3.28 9.28 11.35
C ARG A 78 4.00 8.02 10.90
N VAL A 79 5.33 8.12 10.82
CA VAL A 79 6.24 7.02 10.51
C VAL A 79 7.24 6.86 11.65
N LEU A 80 7.54 5.62 12.02
CA LEU A 80 8.47 5.29 13.10
C LEU A 80 9.61 4.40 12.59
N ALA A 81 10.72 4.37 13.32
CA ALA A 81 11.71 3.33 13.14
C ALA A 81 11.17 1.98 13.62
N ALA A 82 11.51 0.90 12.94
CA ALA A 82 10.99 -0.44 13.23
C ALA A 82 11.31 -0.87 14.66
N SER A 83 12.50 -0.55 15.18
CA SER A 83 12.90 -0.84 16.56
C SER A 83 11.98 -0.23 17.63
N GLN A 84 11.21 0.80 17.29
CA GLN A 84 10.22 1.41 18.18
C GLN A 84 8.87 0.68 18.20
N ALA A 85 8.66 -0.31 17.31
CA ALA A 85 7.40 -1.01 17.11
C ALA A 85 7.56 -2.53 17.21
N THR A 86 8.05 -3.01 18.36
CA THR A 86 8.42 -4.42 18.59
C THR A 86 7.45 -5.17 19.47
N THR A 87 6.71 -4.50 20.34
CA THR A 87 5.86 -5.13 21.36
C THR A 87 4.59 -4.34 21.64
N GLU A 88 3.58 -5.00 22.17
CA GLU A 88 2.39 -4.34 22.70
C GLU A 88 2.68 -3.59 24.02
N PRO A 89 2.02 -2.45 24.24
CA PRO A 89 1.05 -1.81 23.34
C PRO A 89 1.73 -1.20 22.10
N TRP A 90 1.26 -1.59 20.91
CA TRP A 90 1.81 -1.08 19.66
C TRP A 90 1.73 0.44 19.58
N PRO A 91 2.82 1.13 19.19
CA PRO A 91 2.82 2.58 19.04
C PRO A 91 1.91 3.04 17.91
N GLU A 92 1.26 4.20 18.08
CA GLU A 92 0.44 4.80 17.03
C GLU A 92 1.31 5.34 15.90
N ALA A 93 1.12 4.76 14.72
CA ALA A 93 1.71 5.22 13.46
C ALA A 93 1.01 4.51 12.30
N ASP A 94 1.28 4.95 11.08
CA ASP A 94 0.78 4.33 9.86
C ASP A 94 1.91 3.96 8.89
N GLY A 95 3.16 4.15 9.29
CA GLY A 95 4.32 3.72 8.54
C GLY A 95 5.47 3.31 9.46
N LEU A 96 6.34 2.46 8.93
CA LEU A 96 7.59 2.02 9.56
C LEU A 96 8.73 2.12 8.55
N VAL A 97 9.92 2.39 9.06
CA VAL A 97 11.20 2.32 8.32
C VAL A 97 12.13 1.39 9.08
N SER A 98 12.80 0.47 8.39
CA SER A 98 13.79 -0.40 9.01
C SER A 98 14.99 0.41 9.52
N ASP A 99 15.60 -0.04 10.59
CA ASP A 99 16.80 0.55 11.18
C ASP A 99 17.86 -0.52 11.53
N ASN A 100 17.54 -1.78 11.19
CA ASN A 100 18.46 -2.92 11.27
C ASN A 100 18.13 -3.94 10.16
N GLY A 101 19.02 -4.87 9.90
CA GLY A 101 18.77 -6.01 9.04
C GLY A 101 17.86 -7.06 9.68
N GLY A 102 17.17 -7.84 8.85
CA GLY A 102 16.29 -8.91 9.31
C GLY A 102 15.02 -8.43 10.01
N GLN A 103 14.61 -7.19 9.80
CA GLN A 103 13.34 -6.66 10.29
C GLN A 103 12.23 -6.85 9.25
N SER A 104 11.13 -7.50 9.60
CA SER A 104 9.91 -7.52 8.79
C SER A 104 8.95 -6.43 9.24
N LEU A 105 8.58 -5.54 8.33
CA LEU A 105 7.73 -4.40 8.57
C LEU A 105 6.33 -4.66 8.00
N TRP A 106 5.28 -4.41 8.79
CA TRP A 106 3.92 -4.80 8.45
C TRP A 106 2.93 -3.66 8.58
N VAL A 107 2.03 -3.59 7.58
CA VAL A 107 0.82 -2.77 7.60
C VAL A 107 -0.36 -3.60 7.14
N CYS A 108 -1.57 -3.23 7.58
CA CYS A 108 -2.80 -3.88 7.13
C CYS A 108 -3.79 -2.89 6.57
N GLY A 109 -4.73 -3.39 5.77
CA GLY A 109 -5.77 -2.54 5.19
C GLY A 109 -6.94 -3.35 4.66
N ALA A 110 -8.04 -2.63 4.44
CA ALA A 110 -9.18 -3.03 3.64
C ALA A 110 -9.61 -1.76 2.92
N ASP A 111 -9.13 -1.58 1.68
CA ASP A 111 -9.27 -0.44 0.78
C ASP A 111 -8.12 0.58 0.76
N CYS A 112 -7.55 0.96 1.92
CA CYS A 112 -6.37 1.83 1.95
C CYS A 112 -5.19 1.18 1.25
N THR A 113 -4.33 1.98 0.59
CA THR A 113 -3.19 1.49 -0.17
C THR A 113 -2.05 1.06 0.75
N PRO A 114 -1.66 -0.22 0.81
CA PRO A 114 -0.39 -0.61 1.40
C PRO A 114 0.74 -0.23 0.44
N VAL A 115 1.76 0.43 0.96
CA VAL A 115 2.93 0.84 0.17
C VAL A 115 4.18 0.19 0.76
N LEU A 116 4.94 -0.50 -0.07
CA LEU A 116 6.24 -1.07 0.27
C LEU A 116 7.33 -0.31 -0.48
N ILE A 117 8.37 0.08 0.23
CA ILE A 117 9.52 0.83 -0.30
C ILE A 117 10.79 0.06 0.03
N ALA A 118 11.71 -0.02 -0.92
CA ALA A 118 13.01 -0.67 -0.73
C ALA A 118 14.15 0.15 -1.35
N ASP A 119 15.29 0.16 -0.69
CA ASP A 119 16.55 0.66 -1.24
C ASP A 119 17.47 -0.52 -1.59
N PRO A 120 17.67 -0.84 -2.88
CA PRO A 120 18.54 -1.95 -3.29
C PRO A 120 20.02 -1.76 -2.90
N ALA A 121 20.45 -0.52 -2.63
CA ALA A 121 21.83 -0.24 -2.31
C ALA A 121 22.17 -0.52 -0.84
N SER A 122 21.24 -0.22 0.07
CA SER A 122 21.44 -0.38 1.50
C SER A 122 20.71 -1.58 2.10
N GLY A 123 19.71 -2.15 1.39
CA GLY A 123 18.82 -3.18 1.94
C GLY A 123 17.76 -2.64 2.90
N GLN A 124 17.71 -1.33 3.12
CA GLN A 124 16.70 -0.67 3.95
C GLN A 124 15.32 -0.71 3.29
N VAL A 125 14.28 -0.83 4.11
CA VAL A 125 12.90 -0.89 3.64
C VAL A 125 11.97 0.00 4.47
N ALA A 126 10.80 0.30 3.89
CA ALA A 126 9.71 0.96 4.61
C ALA A 126 8.36 0.39 4.21
N THR A 127 7.38 0.53 5.11
CA THR A 127 5.96 0.25 4.84
C THR A 127 5.11 1.46 5.21
N CYS A 128 4.05 1.72 4.43
CA CYS A 128 3.06 2.74 4.76
C CYS A 128 1.64 2.21 4.53
N HIS A 129 0.75 2.47 5.48
CA HIS A 129 -0.69 2.39 5.30
C HIS A 129 -1.18 3.74 4.77
N ALA A 130 -1.28 3.84 3.45
CA ALA A 130 -1.61 5.08 2.78
C ALA A 130 -3.11 5.17 2.47
N GLY A 131 -3.93 5.41 3.48
CA GLY A 131 -5.31 5.88 3.33
C GLY A 131 -5.32 7.35 2.88
N TRP A 132 -6.49 7.92 2.51
CA TRP A 132 -6.55 9.30 2.01
C TRP A 132 -6.00 10.33 3.01
N ARG A 133 -6.18 10.13 4.32
CA ARG A 133 -5.59 11.00 5.36
C ARG A 133 -4.06 10.90 5.40
N GLY A 134 -3.52 9.68 5.26
CA GLY A 134 -2.09 9.45 5.19
C GLY A 134 -1.46 10.08 3.95
N VAL A 135 -2.10 9.93 2.77
CA VAL A 135 -1.67 10.58 1.51
C VAL A 135 -1.77 12.09 1.64
N ALA A 136 -2.88 12.63 2.13
CA ALA A 136 -3.06 14.07 2.38
C ALA A 136 -2.03 14.61 3.38
N GLY A 137 -1.67 13.83 4.40
CA GLY A 137 -0.63 14.15 5.38
C GLY A 137 0.80 13.86 4.91
N GLN A 138 0.99 13.42 3.66
CA GLN A 138 2.30 13.17 3.04
C GLN A 138 3.11 12.05 3.73
N ILE A 139 2.46 10.93 4.08
CA ILE A 139 3.11 9.79 4.75
C ILE A 139 4.28 9.22 3.93
N LEU A 140 4.18 9.23 2.59
CA LEU A 140 5.25 8.75 1.71
C LEU A 140 6.48 9.63 1.80
N GLN A 141 6.31 10.95 1.82
CA GLN A 141 7.40 11.91 2.03
C GLN A 141 8.06 11.69 3.40
N ALA A 142 7.27 11.45 4.44
CA ALA A 142 7.79 11.18 5.78
C ALA A 142 8.64 9.91 5.82
N ALA A 143 8.19 8.82 5.18
CA ALA A 143 8.94 7.57 5.09
C ALA A 143 10.24 7.72 4.28
N ILE A 144 10.17 8.37 3.11
CA ILE A 144 11.33 8.63 2.26
C ILE A 144 12.37 9.50 3.00
N ALA A 145 11.92 10.57 3.68
CA ALA A 145 12.82 11.42 4.47
C ALA A 145 13.50 10.65 5.63
N MET A 146 12.86 9.62 6.19
CA MET A 146 13.50 8.74 7.18
C MET A 146 14.56 7.85 6.53
N LEU A 147 14.27 7.25 5.38
CA LEU A 147 15.25 6.46 4.62
C LEU A 147 16.46 7.31 4.22
N GLU A 148 16.24 8.54 3.76
CA GLU A 148 17.32 9.46 3.40
C GLU A 148 18.23 9.82 4.60
N ARG A 149 17.64 9.99 5.80
CA ARG A 149 18.45 10.20 7.03
C ARG A 149 19.32 9.01 7.39
N GLN A 150 18.99 7.82 6.88
CA GLN A 150 19.79 6.60 7.03
C GLN A 150 20.76 6.39 5.86
N GLY A 151 20.88 7.36 4.95
CA GLY A 151 21.80 7.33 3.82
C GLY A 151 21.26 6.78 2.51
N CYS A 152 19.98 6.40 2.46
CA CYS A 152 19.32 6.00 1.21
C CYS A 152 19.22 7.18 0.24
N ARG A 153 19.28 6.90 -1.04
CA ARG A 153 19.11 7.91 -2.10
C ARG A 153 17.74 7.72 -2.74
N ARG A 154 16.88 8.77 -2.67
CA ARG A 154 15.50 8.70 -3.17
C ARG A 154 15.39 8.25 -4.63
N GLU A 155 16.36 8.63 -5.47
CA GLU A 155 16.39 8.28 -6.88
C GLU A 155 16.62 6.77 -7.11
N GLN A 156 17.07 6.04 -6.08
CA GLN A 156 17.32 4.60 -6.13
C GLN A 156 16.20 3.78 -5.50
N LEU A 157 15.28 4.42 -4.76
CA LEU A 157 14.18 3.73 -4.09
C LEU A 157 13.25 3.05 -5.12
N LEU A 158 12.83 1.84 -4.77
CA LEU A 158 11.80 1.07 -5.47
C LEU A 158 10.52 1.12 -4.64
N VAL A 159 9.39 1.36 -5.27
CA VAL A 159 8.10 1.54 -4.57
C VAL A 159 7.02 0.67 -5.20
N ALA A 160 6.33 -0.12 -4.39
CA ALA A 160 5.16 -0.89 -4.79
C ALA A 160 3.90 -0.38 -4.06
N LEU A 161 2.91 0.09 -4.82
CA LEU A 161 1.58 0.46 -4.35
C LEU A 161 0.68 -0.77 -4.51
N GLY A 162 0.36 -1.45 -3.42
CA GLY A 162 -0.35 -2.73 -3.42
C GLY A 162 -1.85 -2.65 -3.73
N PRO A 163 -2.56 -3.79 -3.62
CA PRO A 163 -4.01 -3.86 -3.84
C PRO A 163 -4.75 -2.87 -2.94
N ALA A 164 -5.64 -2.07 -3.53
CA ALA A 164 -6.40 -1.04 -2.84
C ALA A 164 -7.73 -0.78 -3.55
N ILE A 165 -8.61 0.00 -2.96
CA ILE A 165 -9.84 0.42 -3.63
C ILE A 165 -9.54 1.25 -4.88
N SER A 166 -10.15 0.90 -6.01
CA SER A 166 -10.01 1.67 -7.26
C SER A 166 -10.93 2.88 -7.29
N ALA A 167 -10.64 3.83 -8.18
CA ALA A 167 -11.49 4.99 -8.39
C ALA A 167 -12.96 4.60 -8.67
N ALA A 168 -13.21 3.54 -9.43
CA ALA A 168 -14.56 3.08 -9.76
C ALA A 168 -15.43 2.80 -8.52
N ALA A 169 -14.82 2.41 -7.40
CA ALA A 169 -15.51 2.10 -6.15
C ALA A 169 -15.34 3.17 -5.06
N TYR A 170 -14.47 4.17 -5.26
CA TYR A 170 -14.07 5.11 -4.20
C TYR A 170 -14.67 6.51 -4.41
N GLN A 171 -15.96 6.65 -4.11
CA GLN A 171 -16.62 7.95 -4.06
C GLN A 171 -16.15 8.75 -2.84
N VAL A 172 -15.84 10.03 -3.06
CA VAL A 172 -15.39 11.01 -2.07
C VAL A 172 -16.10 12.34 -2.25
N ASP A 173 -16.05 13.16 -1.21
CA ASP A 173 -16.62 14.51 -1.16
C ASP A 173 -15.55 15.61 -1.28
N GLN A 174 -15.98 16.87 -1.32
CA GLN A 174 -15.10 18.03 -1.48
C GLN A 174 -14.00 18.14 -0.40
N PRO A 175 -14.22 17.88 0.89
CA PRO A 175 -13.16 17.89 1.91
C PRO A 175 -11.99 16.96 1.57
N VAL A 176 -12.27 15.75 1.08
CA VAL A 176 -11.22 14.81 0.65
C VAL A 176 -10.48 15.33 -0.57
N VAL A 177 -11.21 15.84 -1.57
CA VAL A 177 -10.61 16.43 -2.78
C VAL A 177 -9.67 17.57 -2.43
N SER A 178 -10.11 18.49 -1.56
CA SER A 178 -9.31 19.64 -1.12
C SER A 178 -8.04 19.21 -0.37
N ALA A 179 -8.14 18.19 0.49
CA ALA A 179 -6.98 17.67 1.22
C ALA A 179 -5.95 17.02 0.29
N ILE A 180 -6.41 16.23 -0.70
CA ILE A 180 -5.51 15.62 -1.70
C ILE A 180 -4.87 16.70 -2.58
N ALA A 181 -5.65 17.70 -3.04
CA ALA A 181 -5.11 18.81 -3.82
C ALA A 181 -3.99 19.56 -3.08
N ALA A 182 -4.22 19.90 -1.82
CA ALA A 182 -3.22 20.55 -0.97
C ALA A 182 -1.94 19.72 -0.84
N SER A 183 -2.06 18.40 -0.71
CA SER A 183 -0.90 17.50 -0.62
C SER A 183 -0.08 17.41 -1.92
N LEU A 184 -0.70 17.73 -3.05
CA LEU A 184 -0.06 17.84 -4.37
C LEU A 184 0.40 19.28 -4.69
N GLN A 185 0.34 20.18 -3.71
CA GLN A 185 0.74 21.58 -3.83
C GLN A 185 -0.07 22.35 -4.90
N LEU A 186 -1.29 21.90 -5.16
CA LEU A 186 -2.21 22.58 -6.06
C LEU A 186 -2.93 23.73 -5.32
N PRO A 187 -3.21 24.86 -5.99
CA PRO A 187 -3.96 25.95 -5.42
C PRO A 187 -5.39 25.49 -5.04
N SER A 188 -6.03 26.20 -4.11
CA SER A 188 -7.42 25.94 -3.73
C SER A 188 -8.37 26.82 -4.54
N ASP A 189 -8.53 26.51 -5.81
CA ASP A 189 -9.36 27.28 -6.74
C ASP A 189 -10.23 26.38 -7.63
N ALA A 190 -11.01 26.99 -8.51
CA ALA A 190 -11.91 26.29 -9.43
C ALA A 190 -11.16 25.39 -10.44
N GLU A 191 -9.88 25.69 -10.75
CA GLU A 191 -9.08 24.94 -11.71
C GLU A 191 -8.48 23.67 -11.09
N THR A 192 -8.39 23.61 -9.77
CA THR A 192 -7.82 22.47 -9.05
C THR A 192 -8.53 21.15 -9.37
N THR A 193 -9.86 21.16 -9.37
CA THR A 193 -10.63 19.95 -9.70
C THR A 193 -10.38 19.54 -11.15
N ALA A 194 -10.31 20.49 -12.09
CA ALA A 194 -10.01 20.21 -13.50
C ALA A 194 -8.58 19.62 -13.66
N THR A 195 -7.61 20.16 -12.92
CA THR A 195 -6.24 19.66 -12.88
C THR A 195 -6.19 18.20 -12.37
N LEU A 196 -6.89 17.90 -11.27
CA LEU A 196 -6.93 16.54 -10.72
C LEU A 196 -7.66 15.55 -11.65
N LEU A 197 -8.70 15.99 -12.36
CA LEU A 197 -9.36 15.21 -13.40
C LEU A 197 -8.40 14.93 -14.57
N GLY A 198 -7.72 15.96 -15.07
CA GLY A 198 -6.73 15.85 -16.15
C GLY A 198 -5.54 14.95 -15.77
N ALA A 199 -5.16 14.92 -14.50
CA ALA A 199 -4.10 14.06 -13.97
C ALA A 199 -4.55 12.63 -13.72
N GLY A 200 -5.84 12.30 -13.83
CA GLY A 200 -6.41 10.98 -13.54
C GLY A 200 -6.47 10.65 -12.05
N VAL A 201 -6.34 11.65 -11.17
CA VAL A 201 -6.51 11.50 -9.72
C VAL A 201 -7.99 11.46 -9.35
N LEU A 202 -8.80 12.25 -10.03
CA LEU A 202 -10.24 12.25 -9.92
C LEU A 202 -10.89 11.76 -11.20
N HIS A 203 -12.09 11.20 -11.05
CA HIS A 203 -13.00 10.88 -12.14
C HIS A 203 -14.39 11.40 -11.78
N SER A 204 -15.21 11.65 -12.79
CA SER A 204 -16.58 12.12 -12.61
C SER A 204 -17.43 11.13 -11.80
N ASP A 205 -18.28 11.65 -10.94
CA ASP A 205 -19.30 10.91 -10.23
C ASP A 205 -20.68 11.44 -10.64
N PRO A 206 -21.71 10.59 -10.79
CA PRO A 206 -23.06 11.04 -11.14
C PRO A 206 -23.72 11.89 -10.05
N LEU A 207 -23.26 11.79 -8.78
CA LEU A 207 -23.78 12.57 -7.68
C LEU A 207 -23.09 13.96 -7.65
N PRO A 208 -23.82 15.07 -7.79
CA PRO A 208 -23.22 16.41 -7.72
C PRO A 208 -22.44 16.63 -6.43
N GLY A 209 -21.26 17.28 -6.52
CA GLY A 209 -20.39 17.55 -5.40
C GLY A 209 -19.59 16.34 -4.92
N HIS A 210 -19.62 15.22 -5.66
CA HIS A 210 -18.83 14.02 -5.40
C HIS A 210 -17.96 13.68 -6.60
N TRP A 211 -16.88 12.93 -6.31
CA TRP A 211 -15.93 12.45 -7.30
C TRP A 211 -15.51 11.02 -7.00
N ARG A 212 -14.92 10.37 -7.97
CA ARG A 212 -14.25 9.08 -7.83
C ARG A 212 -12.75 9.33 -7.70
N LEU A 213 -12.17 8.95 -6.56
CA LEU A 213 -10.75 9.19 -6.27
C LEU A 213 -9.90 7.97 -6.59
N ASP A 214 -8.89 8.15 -7.45
CA ASP A 214 -7.78 7.21 -7.57
C ASP A 214 -6.67 7.59 -6.58
N LEU A 215 -6.69 6.97 -5.41
CA LEU A 215 -5.74 7.25 -4.34
C LEU A 215 -4.32 6.79 -4.69
N ARG A 216 -4.19 5.68 -5.43
CA ARG A 216 -2.89 5.18 -5.90
C ARG A 216 -2.27 6.15 -6.91
N ARG A 217 -3.09 6.74 -7.79
CA ARG A 217 -2.63 7.76 -8.72
C ARG A 217 -2.16 9.02 -7.99
N ALA A 218 -2.90 9.47 -6.96
CA ALA A 218 -2.48 10.59 -6.11
C ALA A 218 -1.13 10.31 -5.43
N ALA A 219 -0.98 9.12 -4.83
CA ALA A 219 0.28 8.68 -4.21
C ALA A 219 1.44 8.61 -5.23
N ALA A 220 1.20 8.07 -6.43
CA ALA A 220 2.21 8.01 -7.49
C ALA A 220 2.66 9.41 -7.95
N LEU A 221 1.75 10.39 -8.01
CA LEU A 221 2.11 11.78 -8.32
C LEU A 221 2.96 12.40 -7.20
N GLN A 222 2.65 12.15 -5.94
CA GLN A 222 3.51 12.60 -4.83
C GLN A 222 4.92 12.02 -4.95
N LEU A 223 5.05 10.72 -5.26
CA LEU A 223 6.35 10.09 -5.47
C LEU A 223 7.11 10.73 -6.64
N GLN A 224 6.43 11.05 -7.74
CA GLN A 224 7.01 11.75 -8.88
C GLN A 224 7.48 13.15 -8.49
N GLN A 225 6.69 13.92 -7.73
CA GLN A 225 7.06 15.25 -7.21
C GLN A 225 8.28 15.18 -6.27
N LEU A 226 8.44 14.08 -5.55
CA LEU A 226 9.61 13.81 -4.73
C LEU A 226 10.84 13.38 -5.53
N GLY A 227 10.74 13.26 -6.86
CA GLY A 227 11.86 12.90 -7.75
C GLY A 227 12.05 11.39 -7.95
N ILE A 228 11.10 10.54 -7.54
CA ILE A 228 11.14 9.11 -7.83
C ILE A 228 10.62 8.89 -9.26
N ALA A 229 11.46 8.31 -10.11
CA ALA A 229 11.11 8.06 -11.51
C ALA A 229 9.96 7.03 -11.61
N SER A 230 9.06 7.20 -12.59
CA SER A 230 7.92 6.30 -12.79
C SER A 230 8.34 4.83 -13.00
N ALA A 231 9.47 4.58 -13.63
CA ALA A 231 10.03 3.23 -13.80
C ALA A 231 10.43 2.55 -12.46
N ARG A 232 10.46 3.29 -11.36
CA ARG A 232 10.76 2.80 -10.02
C ARG A 232 9.51 2.70 -9.14
N VAL A 233 8.34 2.88 -9.72
CA VAL A 233 7.05 2.78 -9.03
C VAL A 233 6.18 1.77 -9.78
N THR A 234 5.73 0.73 -9.10
CA THR A 234 4.71 -0.18 -9.63
C THR A 234 3.40 -0.01 -8.87
N VAL A 235 2.29 -0.13 -9.58
CA VAL A 235 0.94 0.06 -9.03
C VAL A 235 0.12 -1.19 -9.32
N CYS A 236 -0.34 -1.87 -8.27
CA CYS A 236 -1.19 -3.05 -8.43
C CYS A 236 -2.51 -2.65 -9.11
N PRO A 237 -2.93 -3.32 -10.19
CA PRO A 237 -4.18 -3.00 -10.87
C PRO A 237 -5.42 -3.46 -10.11
N LEU A 238 -5.29 -4.39 -9.16
CA LEU A 238 -6.43 -5.02 -8.48
C LEU A 238 -7.14 -4.06 -7.53
N CYS A 239 -8.47 -4.18 -7.50
CA CYS A 239 -9.36 -3.42 -6.63
C CYS A 239 -9.88 -4.29 -5.50
N THR A 240 -9.65 -3.89 -4.24
CA THR A 240 -10.15 -4.63 -3.08
C THR A 240 -11.66 -4.73 -3.03
N ALA A 241 -12.38 -3.70 -3.49
CA ALA A 241 -13.83 -3.69 -3.50
C ALA A 241 -14.43 -4.57 -4.61
N SER A 242 -13.72 -4.74 -5.73
CA SER A 242 -14.19 -5.50 -6.90
C SER A 242 -13.81 -6.98 -6.86
N GLU A 243 -12.87 -7.37 -5.99
CA GLU A 243 -12.37 -8.74 -5.87
C GLU A 243 -12.73 -9.35 -4.50
N PRO A 244 -14.02 -9.68 -4.25
CA PRO A 244 -14.48 -10.12 -2.93
C PRO A 244 -13.94 -11.47 -2.49
N LEU A 245 -13.50 -12.33 -3.40
CA LEU A 245 -12.89 -13.62 -3.09
C LEU A 245 -11.44 -13.49 -2.61
N LEU A 246 -10.77 -12.37 -2.97
CA LEU A 246 -9.35 -12.17 -2.69
C LEU A 246 -9.09 -11.13 -1.61
N PHE A 247 -9.95 -10.11 -1.47
CA PHE A 247 -9.66 -9.01 -0.57
C PHE A 247 -10.84 -8.65 0.32
N HIS A 248 -10.54 -8.28 1.56
CA HIS A 248 -11.45 -7.53 2.41
C HIS A 248 -11.60 -6.11 1.88
N SER A 249 -12.80 -5.55 1.95
CA SER A 249 -13.09 -4.18 1.60
C SER A 249 -14.05 -3.57 2.61
N TRP A 250 -13.61 -2.51 3.29
CA TRP A 250 -14.48 -1.77 4.21
C TRP A 250 -15.63 -1.09 3.46
N ARG A 251 -15.35 -0.54 2.27
CA ARG A 251 -16.36 0.13 1.44
C ARG A 251 -17.47 -0.80 1.01
N ARG A 252 -17.15 -2.04 0.68
CA ARG A 252 -18.12 -3.06 0.26
C ARG A 252 -18.85 -3.68 1.44
N ASP A 253 -18.09 -4.13 2.46
CA ASP A 253 -18.58 -5.06 3.48
C ASP A 253 -18.91 -4.38 4.81
N GLN A 254 -18.30 -3.24 5.12
CA GLN A 254 -18.35 -2.51 6.40
C GLN A 254 -18.03 -3.40 7.62
N VAL A 255 -17.20 -4.42 7.41
CA VAL A 255 -16.73 -5.35 8.43
C VAL A 255 -15.28 -5.04 8.76
N LYS A 256 -14.96 -5.05 10.06
CA LYS A 256 -13.57 -4.88 10.54
C LYS A 256 -12.75 -6.15 10.26
N ALA A 257 -12.37 -6.34 9.02
CA ALA A 257 -11.48 -7.39 8.57
C ALA A 257 -10.42 -6.78 7.65
N VAL A 258 -9.19 -7.24 7.73
CA VAL A 258 -8.05 -6.68 7.01
C VAL A 258 -7.21 -7.78 6.38
N GLN A 259 -6.43 -7.42 5.37
CA GLN A 259 -5.29 -8.18 4.86
C GLN A 259 -3.99 -7.46 5.19
N TRP A 260 -2.92 -8.24 5.39
CA TRP A 260 -1.60 -7.77 5.73
C TRP A 260 -0.71 -7.61 4.50
N SER A 261 0.21 -6.66 4.58
CA SER A 261 1.30 -6.51 3.62
C SER A 261 2.59 -6.28 4.39
N GLY A 262 3.66 -6.92 3.96
CA GLY A 262 4.93 -6.84 4.65
C GLY A 262 6.14 -6.95 3.73
N ILE A 263 7.27 -6.42 4.19
CA ILE A 263 8.57 -6.46 3.52
C ILE A 263 9.68 -6.63 4.56
N VAL A 264 10.76 -7.31 4.17
CA VAL A 264 11.91 -7.63 5.04
C VAL A 264 13.13 -6.82 4.63
N SER A 265 13.81 -6.20 5.60
CA SER A 265 15.09 -5.53 5.40
C SER A 265 16.24 -6.54 5.27
N GLN A 266 17.25 -6.21 4.45
CA GLN A 266 18.38 -7.11 4.16
C GLN A 266 19.63 -6.81 4.96
N SER A 267 19.74 -5.63 5.56
CA SER A 267 20.95 -5.21 6.31
C SER A 267 20.60 -4.30 7.46
#